data_bffa8815c3fc814b37472c50d4f0493d
#
_entry.id   bffa8815c3fc814b37472c50d4f0493d
#
_cell.length_a   1.000
_cell.length_b   1.000
_cell.length_c   1.000
_cell.angle_alpha   90.00
_cell.angle_beta   90.00
_cell.angle_gamma   90.00
#
_symmetry.space_group_name_H-M   'P 1'
#
loop_
_entity.id
_entity.type
_entity.pdbx_description
1 polymer ?
#
loop_
_entity_poly.entity_id
_entity_poly.type
_entity_poly.pdbx_seq_one_letter_code
_entity_poly.pdbx_strand_id
1 'polypeptide(L)'
;MKEADLIRLAKQGNEKAFTTIFNMYRLPLYNFILYRVRSEADAEDLTMESFERAFASIIYFVPLFKLKTWLFKIAKNRIIDYIRAKRISPQMCEYDHTISDNLTPDTICIYNQELRIIQDGIRGLQNDKHKKVMIMYCQGWKMKEIALELKIPLGTVVGYVHRSKGKLKELVA
;
A
#
# COMPACT_ATOMS: atom_id res chain seq x y z
N MET A 1 -14.61 -12.88 14.21
CA MET A 1 -14.54 -12.83 12.73
C MET A 1 -13.10 -13.15 12.33
N LYS A 2 -12.85 -14.02 11.36
CA LYS A 2 -11.48 -14.36 10.92
C LYS A 2 -10.89 -13.19 10.13
N GLU A 3 -9.56 -13.00 10.21
CA GLU A 3 -8.85 -11.92 9.50
C GLU A 3 -9.15 -11.91 7.98
N ALA A 4 -9.28 -13.09 7.39
CA ALA A 4 -9.61 -13.23 5.97
C ALA A 4 -11.00 -12.67 5.61
N ASP A 5 -12.00 -12.88 6.48
CA ASP A 5 -13.36 -12.36 6.26
C ASP A 5 -13.38 -10.83 6.39
N LEU A 6 -12.61 -10.30 7.34
CA LEU A 6 -12.46 -8.88 7.55
C LEU A 6 -11.85 -8.18 6.32
N ILE A 7 -10.78 -8.77 5.78
CA ILE A 7 -10.12 -8.27 4.58
C ILE A 7 -11.08 -8.31 3.38
N ARG A 8 -11.82 -9.41 3.21
CA ARG A 8 -12.79 -9.55 2.12
C ARG A 8 -13.87 -8.48 2.18
N LEU A 9 -14.43 -8.22 3.37
CA LEU A 9 -15.45 -7.18 3.57
C LEU A 9 -14.87 -5.77 3.37
N ALA A 10 -13.66 -5.51 3.86
CA ALA A 10 -13.00 -4.23 3.66
C ALA A 10 -12.73 -3.95 2.17
N LYS A 11 -12.35 -4.97 1.39
CA LYS A 11 -12.22 -4.85 -0.07
C LYS A 11 -13.53 -4.52 -0.80
N GLN A 12 -14.66 -4.80 -0.18
CA GLN A 12 -15.99 -4.48 -0.66
C GLN A 12 -16.48 -3.10 -0.20
N GLY A 13 -15.62 -2.31 0.47
CA GLY A 13 -15.97 -1.00 0.99
C GLY A 13 -16.82 -1.03 2.27
N ASN A 14 -16.83 -2.15 3.01
CA ASN A 14 -17.65 -2.27 4.21
C ASN A 14 -17.06 -1.45 5.37
N GLU A 15 -17.74 -0.38 5.78
CA GLU A 15 -17.30 0.53 6.83
C GLU A 15 -17.09 -0.15 8.18
N LYS A 16 -17.92 -1.12 8.55
CA LYS A 16 -17.77 -1.87 9.80
C LYS A 16 -16.47 -2.69 9.80
N ALA A 17 -16.07 -3.21 8.64
CA ALA A 17 -14.80 -3.91 8.51
C ALA A 17 -13.62 -2.94 8.64
N PHE A 18 -13.69 -1.75 8.06
CA PHE A 18 -12.68 -0.70 8.24
C PHE A 18 -12.57 -0.27 9.70
N THR A 19 -13.68 0.02 10.36
CA THR A 19 -13.72 0.37 11.79
C THR A 19 -13.10 -0.73 12.65
N THR A 20 -13.39 -1.98 12.36
CA THR A 20 -12.82 -3.11 13.10
C THR A 20 -11.31 -3.19 12.91
N ILE A 21 -10.81 -3.07 11.68
CA ILE A 21 -9.36 -3.05 11.37
C ILE A 21 -8.70 -1.86 12.08
N PHE A 22 -9.30 -0.69 12.00
CA PHE A 22 -8.80 0.52 12.65
C PHE A 22 -8.65 0.30 14.16
N ASN A 23 -9.71 -0.15 14.84
CA ASN A 23 -9.70 -0.36 16.28
C ASN A 23 -8.67 -1.42 16.72
N MET A 24 -8.47 -2.48 15.91
CA MET A 24 -7.49 -3.53 16.20
C MET A 24 -6.04 -3.03 16.12
N TYR A 25 -5.75 -2.13 15.18
CA TYR A 25 -4.36 -1.77 14.86
C TYR A 25 -3.98 -0.32 15.19
N ARG A 26 -4.94 0.55 15.55
CA ARG A 26 -4.66 1.96 15.86
C ARG A 26 -3.60 2.13 16.92
N LEU A 27 -3.81 1.55 18.10
CA LEU A 27 -2.90 1.71 19.23
C LEU A 27 -1.51 1.10 18.97
N PRO A 28 -1.39 -0.16 18.48
CA PRO A 28 -0.11 -0.72 18.12
C PRO A 28 0.63 0.08 17.03
N LEU A 29 -0.09 0.62 16.05
CA LEU A 29 0.50 1.40 14.97
C LEU A 29 0.97 2.77 15.46
N TYR A 30 0.14 3.45 16.25
CA TYR A 30 0.49 4.72 16.90
C TYR A 30 1.76 4.60 17.74
N ASN A 31 1.83 3.61 18.63
CA ASN A 31 3.02 3.38 19.45
C ASN A 31 4.27 3.10 18.61
N PHE A 32 4.12 2.37 17.52
CA PHE A 32 5.21 2.09 16.59
C PHE A 32 5.72 3.36 15.91
N ILE A 33 4.84 4.29 15.55
CA ILE A 33 5.17 5.58 14.93
C ILE A 33 5.76 6.51 15.98
N LEU A 34 5.10 6.66 17.14
CA LEU A 34 5.51 7.54 18.24
C LEU A 34 6.95 7.25 18.68
N TYR A 35 7.29 5.98 18.84
CA TYR A 35 8.66 5.58 19.20
C TYR A 35 9.72 6.12 18.22
N ARG A 36 9.36 6.35 16.95
CA ARG A 36 10.28 6.79 15.89
C ARG A 36 10.27 8.29 15.66
N VAL A 37 9.11 8.94 15.75
CA VAL A 37 8.99 10.38 15.48
C VAL A 37 9.14 11.22 16.73
N ARG A 38 8.86 10.65 17.91
CA ARG A 38 8.99 11.30 19.24
C ARG A 38 8.17 12.58 19.38
N SER A 39 7.07 12.69 18.69
CA SER A 39 6.10 13.77 18.72
C SER A 39 4.73 13.17 18.67
N GLU A 40 3.89 13.44 19.65
CA GLU A 40 2.54 12.87 19.75
C GLU A 40 1.67 13.36 18.59
N ALA A 41 1.70 14.66 18.30
CA ALA A 41 0.94 15.24 17.19
C ALA A 41 1.33 14.62 15.85
N ASP A 42 2.65 14.59 15.55
CA ASP A 42 3.12 13.95 14.29
C ASP A 42 2.79 12.44 14.25
N ALA A 43 2.77 11.76 15.40
CA ALA A 43 2.44 10.35 15.46
C ALA A 43 0.95 10.09 15.21
N GLU A 44 0.07 10.97 15.70
CA GLU A 44 -1.36 10.90 15.40
C GLU A 44 -1.63 11.11 13.91
N ASP A 45 -1.08 12.18 13.34
CA ASP A 45 -1.21 12.51 11.92
C ASP A 45 -0.71 11.37 11.02
N LEU A 46 0.49 10.89 11.26
CA LEU A 46 1.07 9.78 10.49
C LEU A 46 0.30 8.47 10.67
N THR A 47 -0.33 8.26 11.82
CA THR A 47 -1.20 7.10 12.04
C THR A 47 -2.44 7.20 11.19
N MET A 48 -3.12 8.34 11.16
CA MET A 48 -4.30 8.57 10.34
C MET A 48 -3.96 8.44 8.86
N GLU A 49 -2.93 9.13 8.37
CA GLU A 49 -2.46 9.01 7.00
C GLU A 49 -2.11 7.56 6.59
N SER A 50 -1.56 6.78 7.53
CA SER A 50 -1.23 5.38 7.27
C SER A 50 -2.47 4.53 7.06
N PHE A 51 -3.54 4.78 7.84
CA PHE A 51 -4.82 4.10 7.67
C PHE A 51 -5.54 4.53 6.40
N GLU A 52 -5.57 5.82 6.08
CA GLU A 52 -6.14 6.34 4.83
C GLU A 52 -5.51 5.66 3.62
N ARG A 53 -4.18 5.62 3.55
CA ARG A 53 -3.45 4.93 2.47
C ARG A 53 -3.69 3.42 2.47
N ALA A 54 -3.77 2.81 3.65
CA ALA A 54 -4.08 1.39 3.76
C ALA A 54 -5.48 1.11 3.21
N PHE A 55 -6.48 1.88 3.60
CA PHE A 55 -7.86 1.65 3.16
C PHE A 55 -8.02 1.95 1.67
N ALA A 56 -7.42 3.02 1.14
CA ALA A 56 -7.40 3.30 -0.29
C ALA A 56 -6.74 2.17 -1.10
N SER A 57 -5.76 1.46 -0.52
CA SER A 57 -5.01 0.40 -1.21
C SER A 57 -5.38 -1.03 -0.78
N ILE A 58 -6.38 -1.21 0.10
CA ILE A 58 -6.73 -2.54 0.63
C ILE A 58 -7.24 -3.51 -0.43
N ILE A 59 -7.82 -2.98 -1.49
CA ILE A 59 -8.25 -3.75 -2.65
C ILE A 59 -7.08 -4.49 -3.31
N TYR A 60 -5.86 -3.90 -3.28
CA TYR A 60 -4.62 -4.50 -3.81
C TYR A 60 -3.93 -5.44 -2.80
N PHE A 61 -4.42 -5.48 -1.56
CA PHE A 61 -3.84 -6.35 -0.56
C PHE A 61 -4.00 -7.82 -0.96
N VAL A 62 -2.88 -8.53 -1.07
CA VAL A 62 -2.87 -9.97 -1.34
C VAL A 62 -2.56 -10.68 -0.02
N PRO A 63 -3.38 -11.64 0.43
CA PRO A 63 -3.25 -12.31 1.72
C PRO A 63 -2.10 -13.33 1.78
N LEU A 64 -0.97 -13.03 1.13
CA LEU A 64 0.30 -13.76 1.30
C LEU A 64 1.01 -13.38 2.60
N PHE A 65 0.66 -12.25 3.18
CA PHE A 65 1.19 -11.73 4.43
C PHE A 65 0.03 -11.39 5.39
N LYS A 66 0.35 -11.32 6.69
CA LYS A 66 -0.60 -10.84 7.69
C LYS A 66 -0.92 -9.37 7.42
N LEU A 67 -2.18 -8.99 7.59
CA LEU A 67 -2.66 -7.61 7.43
C LEU A 67 -1.82 -6.64 8.27
N LYS A 68 -1.45 -7.03 9.49
CA LYS A 68 -0.55 -6.29 10.37
C LYS A 68 0.77 -5.91 9.69
N THR A 69 1.44 -6.89 9.09
CA THR A 69 2.75 -6.68 8.44
C THR A 69 2.67 -5.66 7.30
N TRP A 70 1.61 -5.75 6.51
CA TRP A 70 1.35 -4.84 5.41
C TRP A 70 1.06 -3.42 5.90
N LEU A 71 0.19 -3.25 6.91
CA LEU A 71 -0.15 -1.96 7.49
C LEU A 71 1.08 -1.27 8.10
N PHE A 72 1.88 -2.03 8.88
CA PHE A 72 3.11 -1.50 9.46
C PHE A 72 4.16 -1.13 8.40
N LYS A 73 4.16 -1.77 7.24
CA LYS A 73 5.01 -1.39 6.12
C LYS A 73 4.61 -0.05 5.52
N ILE A 74 3.30 0.20 5.38
CA ILE A 74 2.78 1.50 4.94
C ILE A 74 3.25 2.59 5.92
N ALA A 75 3.02 2.39 7.22
CA ALA A 75 3.46 3.34 8.24
C ALA A 75 4.98 3.58 8.24
N LYS A 76 5.79 2.53 8.10
CA LYS A 76 7.25 2.66 7.99
C LYS A 76 7.66 3.56 6.82
N ASN A 77 7.01 3.41 5.67
CA ASN A 77 7.29 4.26 4.51
C ASN A 77 6.91 5.72 4.79
N ARG A 78 5.77 5.97 5.43
CA ARG A 78 5.34 7.32 5.84
C ARG A 78 6.32 7.97 6.81
N ILE A 79 6.79 7.23 7.82
CA ILE A 79 7.82 7.72 8.75
C ILE A 79 9.10 8.13 8.00
N ILE A 80 9.54 7.32 7.05
CA ILE A 80 10.75 7.62 6.26
C ILE A 80 10.56 8.91 5.45
N ASP A 81 9.40 9.06 4.81
CA ASP A 81 9.08 10.25 4.01
C ASP A 81 9.00 11.50 4.90
N TYR A 82 8.35 11.38 6.07
CA TYR A 82 8.29 12.44 7.08
C TYR A 82 9.69 12.88 7.57
N ILE A 83 10.55 11.91 7.94
CA ILE A 83 11.91 12.21 8.39
C ILE A 83 12.72 12.90 7.28
N ARG A 84 12.56 12.47 6.04
CA ARG A 84 13.22 13.12 4.89
C ARG A 84 12.73 14.55 4.70
N ALA A 85 11.43 14.78 4.75
CA ALA A 85 10.85 16.11 4.64
C ALA A 85 11.37 17.05 5.73
N LYS A 86 11.41 16.61 6.99
CA LYS A 86 11.97 17.40 8.09
C LYS A 86 13.46 17.72 7.95
N ARG A 87 14.24 16.87 7.29
CA ARG A 87 15.67 17.13 7.05
C ARG A 87 15.94 18.08 5.89
N ILE A 88 15.00 18.23 4.98
CA ILE A 88 15.15 19.04 3.76
C ILE A 88 14.56 20.44 3.93
N SER A 89 13.76 20.71 4.97
CA SER A 89 13.14 22.02 5.15
C SER A 89 14.09 23.01 5.83
N PRO A 90 14.47 24.14 5.19
CA PRO A 90 13.62 25.29 5.20
C PRO A 90 13.27 25.77 3.80
N GLN A 91 12.01 25.96 3.53
CA GLN A 91 11.35 26.61 2.39
C GLN A 91 10.71 25.71 1.34
N MET A 92 9.39 25.69 1.45
CA MET A 92 8.39 25.59 0.40
C MET A 92 8.64 24.59 -0.74
N CYS A 93 7.98 23.44 -0.64
CA CYS A 93 7.33 22.86 -1.79
C CYS A 93 5.89 22.57 -1.38
N GLU A 94 4.97 23.37 -1.88
CA GLU A 94 3.56 23.03 -1.97
C GLU A 94 3.43 21.75 -2.79
N TYR A 95 3.23 20.64 -2.14
CA TYR A 95 2.77 19.41 -2.78
C TYR A 95 1.26 19.41 -2.69
N ASP A 96 0.66 19.87 -3.78
CA ASP A 96 -0.77 19.74 -4.03
C ASP A 96 -1.12 18.25 -4.13
N HIS A 97 -1.58 17.67 -3.04
CA HIS A 97 -2.24 16.38 -3.00
C HIS A 97 -3.74 16.59 -3.00
N THR A 98 -4.27 17.13 -4.05
CA THR A 98 -5.67 16.94 -4.37
C THR A 98 -5.89 15.50 -4.84
N ILE A 99 -5.97 14.59 -3.87
CA ILE A 99 -6.72 13.33 -4.10
C ILE A 99 -8.18 13.77 -4.05
N SER A 100 -8.77 13.97 -5.22
CA SER A 100 -10.17 14.35 -5.33
C SER A 100 -11.06 13.29 -4.69
N ASP A 101 -11.85 13.71 -3.72
CA ASP A 101 -12.94 12.97 -3.05
C ASP A 101 -14.12 12.69 -4.00
N ASN A 102 -13.87 12.10 -5.16
CA ASN A 102 -14.93 11.73 -6.11
C ASN A 102 -14.97 10.22 -6.33
N LEU A 103 -15.09 9.46 -5.23
CA LEU A 103 -15.45 8.04 -5.30
C LEU A 103 -16.97 7.91 -5.42
N THR A 104 -17.51 8.06 -6.64
CA THR A 104 -18.88 7.66 -6.94
C THR A 104 -18.98 6.13 -7.07
N PRO A 105 -20.16 5.51 -6.83
CA PRO A 105 -20.37 4.07 -7.01
C PRO A 105 -19.92 3.56 -8.39
N ASP A 106 -20.02 4.37 -9.43
CA ASP A 106 -19.60 4.04 -10.80
C ASP A 106 -18.08 4.01 -10.93
N THR A 107 -17.36 4.94 -10.31
CA THR A 107 -15.90 4.93 -10.24
C THR A 107 -15.38 3.72 -9.47
N ILE A 108 -16.09 3.28 -8.43
CA ILE A 108 -15.75 2.05 -7.67
C ILE A 108 -15.93 0.82 -8.56
N CYS A 109 -16.93 0.79 -9.42
CA CYS A 109 -17.19 -0.33 -10.33
C CYS A 109 -16.11 -0.44 -11.42
N ILE A 110 -15.77 0.67 -12.07
CA ILE A 110 -14.69 0.76 -13.07
C ILE A 110 -13.34 0.37 -12.44
N TYR A 111 -13.05 0.90 -11.26
CA TYR A 111 -11.84 0.61 -10.52
C TYR A 111 -11.71 -0.87 -10.12
N ASN A 112 -12.80 -1.51 -9.71
CA ASN A 112 -12.83 -2.94 -9.43
C ASN A 112 -12.60 -3.81 -10.67
N GLN A 113 -13.01 -3.35 -11.83
CA GLN A 113 -12.81 -4.03 -13.10
C GLN A 113 -11.33 -3.96 -13.54
N GLU A 114 -10.72 -2.80 -13.49
CA GLU A 114 -9.28 -2.60 -13.75
C GLU A 114 -8.41 -3.43 -12.80
N LEU A 115 -8.82 -3.55 -11.53
CA LEU A 115 -8.13 -4.34 -10.53
C LEU A 115 -8.16 -5.84 -10.81
N ARG A 116 -9.29 -6.36 -11.29
CA ARG A 116 -9.37 -7.76 -11.71
C ARG A 116 -8.40 -8.03 -12.86
N ILE A 117 -8.35 -7.14 -13.84
CA ILE A 117 -7.43 -7.22 -14.97
C ILE A 117 -5.96 -7.23 -14.49
N ILE A 118 -5.61 -6.36 -13.55
CA ILE A 118 -4.26 -6.31 -12.97
C ILE A 118 -3.94 -7.58 -12.18
N GLN A 119 -4.88 -8.08 -11.37
CA GLN A 119 -4.69 -9.30 -10.60
C GLN A 119 -4.55 -10.53 -11.49
N ASP A 120 -5.35 -10.63 -12.53
CA ASP A 120 -5.29 -11.73 -13.49
C ASP A 120 -4.03 -11.63 -14.36
N GLY A 121 -3.61 -10.42 -14.72
CA GLY A 121 -2.33 -10.17 -15.37
C GLY A 121 -1.12 -10.62 -14.53
N ILE A 122 -1.16 -10.37 -13.20
CA ILE A 122 -0.11 -10.85 -12.27
C ILE A 122 -0.19 -12.38 -12.11
N ARG A 123 -1.39 -12.96 -12.04
CA ARG A 123 -1.59 -14.42 -11.97
C ARG A 123 -1.09 -15.11 -13.22
N GLY A 124 -1.24 -14.50 -14.39
CA GLY A 124 -0.77 -15.01 -15.68
C GLY A 124 0.75 -14.98 -15.89
N LEU A 125 1.53 -14.35 -15.00
CA LEU A 125 2.99 -14.38 -15.10
C LEU A 125 3.49 -15.82 -14.82
N GLN A 126 4.28 -16.38 -15.75
CA GLN A 126 4.80 -17.75 -15.62
C GLN A 126 5.91 -17.90 -14.56
N ASN A 127 6.62 -16.80 -14.24
CA ASN A 127 7.76 -16.84 -13.33
C ASN A 127 7.35 -16.42 -11.90
N ASP A 128 7.44 -17.34 -10.96
CA ASP A 128 7.07 -17.12 -9.55
C ASP A 128 7.86 -15.99 -8.87
N LYS A 129 9.13 -15.80 -9.23
CA LYS A 129 9.92 -14.67 -8.71
C LYS A 129 9.37 -13.36 -9.25
N HIS A 130 8.96 -13.31 -10.51
CA HIS A 130 8.35 -12.14 -11.12
C HIS A 130 6.99 -11.82 -10.45
N LYS A 131 6.14 -12.84 -10.21
CA LYS A 131 4.88 -12.66 -9.45
C LYS A 131 5.13 -12.06 -8.07
N LYS A 132 6.07 -12.63 -7.30
CA LYS A 132 6.41 -12.12 -5.97
C LYS A 132 6.88 -10.67 -6.00
N VAL A 133 7.74 -10.32 -6.95
CA VAL A 133 8.20 -8.93 -7.16
C VAL A 133 7.02 -8.01 -7.41
N MET A 134 6.10 -8.38 -8.30
CA MET A 134 4.94 -7.54 -8.63
C MET A 134 3.98 -7.38 -7.45
N ILE A 135 3.72 -8.47 -6.72
CA ILE A 135 2.88 -8.43 -5.52
C ILE A 135 3.48 -7.48 -4.48
N MET A 136 4.78 -7.61 -4.18
CA MET A 136 5.46 -6.74 -3.22
C MET A 136 5.48 -5.28 -3.68
N TYR A 137 5.68 -5.05 -4.99
CA TYR A 137 5.65 -3.71 -5.57
C TYR A 137 4.26 -3.08 -5.43
N CYS A 138 3.18 -3.79 -5.74
CA CYS A 138 1.80 -3.31 -5.54
C CYS A 138 1.45 -3.07 -4.07
N GLN A 139 2.14 -3.74 -3.14
CA GLN A 139 2.04 -3.53 -1.69
C GLN A 139 2.84 -2.32 -1.19
N GLY A 140 3.44 -1.53 -2.08
CA GLY A 140 4.19 -0.34 -1.72
C GLY A 140 5.65 -0.58 -1.27
N TRP A 141 6.19 -1.79 -1.50
CA TRP A 141 7.60 -2.05 -1.22
C TRP A 141 8.49 -1.27 -2.18
N LYS A 142 9.59 -0.70 -1.66
CA LYS A 142 10.60 -0.07 -2.51
C LYS A 142 11.40 -1.15 -3.25
N MET A 143 11.78 -0.90 -4.50
CA MET A 143 12.49 -1.89 -5.32
C MET A 143 13.77 -2.41 -4.66
N LYS A 144 14.48 -1.56 -3.91
CA LYS A 144 15.68 -1.96 -3.14
C LYS A 144 15.35 -2.96 -2.03
N GLU A 145 14.21 -2.79 -1.36
CA GLU A 145 13.77 -3.68 -0.29
C GLU A 145 13.31 -5.03 -0.85
N ILE A 146 12.62 -5.01 -2.00
CA ILE A 146 12.23 -6.24 -2.72
C ILE A 146 13.47 -7.03 -3.14
N ALA A 147 14.50 -6.34 -3.63
CA ALA A 147 15.76 -6.96 -4.04
C ALA A 147 16.43 -7.68 -2.86
N LEU A 148 16.48 -7.02 -1.68
CA LEU A 148 17.04 -7.59 -0.45
C LEU A 148 16.22 -8.77 0.06
N GLU A 149 14.90 -8.64 0.11
CA GLU A 149 13.99 -9.66 0.65
C GLU A 149 14.01 -10.94 -0.21
N LEU A 150 13.96 -10.77 -1.53
CA LEU A 150 13.94 -11.90 -2.47
C LEU A 150 15.34 -12.40 -2.85
N LYS A 151 16.40 -11.75 -2.33
CA LYS A 151 17.81 -12.05 -2.64
C LYS A 151 18.08 -12.10 -4.15
N ILE A 152 17.58 -11.10 -4.87
CA ILE A 152 17.77 -10.95 -6.32
C ILE A 152 18.38 -9.57 -6.63
N PRO A 153 19.14 -9.43 -7.74
CA PRO A 153 19.71 -8.15 -8.12
C PRO A 153 18.64 -7.06 -8.31
N LEU A 154 18.93 -5.83 -7.89
CA LEU A 154 18.02 -4.69 -8.05
C LEU A 154 17.63 -4.48 -9.52
N GLY A 155 18.57 -4.65 -10.46
CA GLY A 155 18.30 -4.57 -11.90
C GLY A 155 17.23 -5.57 -12.36
N THR A 156 17.20 -6.77 -11.77
CA THR A 156 16.17 -7.78 -12.04
C THR A 156 14.80 -7.33 -11.55
N VAL A 157 14.73 -6.73 -10.34
CA VAL A 157 13.48 -6.18 -9.79
C VAL A 157 12.94 -5.06 -10.68
N VAL A 158 13.81 -4.10 -11.05
CA VAL A 158 13.48 -2.99 -11.96
C VAL A 158 12.97 -3.53 -13.30
N GLY A 159 13.67 -4.50 -13.88
CA GLY A 159 13.27 -5.11 -15.15
C GLY A 159 11.93 -5.84 -15.07
N TYR A 160 11.64 -6.53 -13.97
CA TYR A 160 10.35 -7.19 -13.75
C TYR A 160 9.21 -6.16 -13.63
N VAL A 161 9.39 -5.12 -12.83
CA VAL A 161 8.39 -4.05 -12.65
C VAL A 161 8.13 -3.33 -13.97
N HIS A 162 9.18 -2.96 -14.70
CA HIS A 162 9.04 -2.24 -15.97
C HIS A 162 8.28 -3.06 -17.02
N ARG A 163 8.63 -4.33 -17.21
CA ARG A 163 7.96 -5.22 -18.17
C ARG A 163 6.50 -5.47 -17.82
N SER A 164 6.21 -5.64 -16.52
CA SER A 164 4.82 -5.83 -16.07
C SER A 164 3.98 -4.58 -16.24
N LYS A 165 4.53 -3.39 -15.96
CA LYS A 165 3.82 -2.14 -16.19
C LYS A 165 3.45 -1.95 -17.66
N GLY A 166 4.35 -2.30 -18.59
CA GLY A 166 4.05 -2.25 -20.02
C GLY A 166 2.87 -3.15 -20.38
N LYS A 167 2.92 -4.43 -20.01
CA LYS A 167 1.85 -5.39 -20.29
C LYS A 167 0.51 -5.03 -19.61
N LEU A 168 0.56 -4.57 -18.36
CA LEU A 168 -0.65 -4.16 -17.64
C LEU A 168 -1.29 -2.92 -18.25
N LYS A 169 -0.49 -2.00 -18.79
CA LYS A 169 -0.99 -0.82 -19.49
C LYS A 169 -1.72 -1.17 -20.79
N GLU A 170 -1.24 -2.18 -21.50
CA GLU A 170 -1.89 -2.71 -22.71
C GLU A 170 -3.22 -3.44 -22.41
N LEU A 171 -3.36 -4.01 -21.20
CA LEU A 171 -4.57 -4.73 -20.78
C LEU A 171 -5.67 -3.80 -20.23
N VAL A 172 -5.31 -2.58 -19.82
CA VAL A 172 -6.22 -1.58 -19.24
C VAL A 172 -6.57 -0.47 -20.25
N ALA A 173 -5.84 -0.39 -21.37
CA ALA A 173 -6.12 0.54 -22.48
C ALA A 173 -7.20 0.03 -23.39
#